data_c362ffb2371915e8f51e2de39d8acf1a
#
_entry.id   c362ffb2371915e8f51e2de39d8acf1a
#
_cell.length_a   1.000
_cell.length_b   1.000
_cell.length_c   1.000
_cell.angle_alpha   90.00
_cell.angle_beta   90.00
_cell.angle_gamma   90.00
#
_symmetry.space_group_name_H-M   'P 1'
#
loop_
_entity.id
_entity.type
_entity.pdbx_description
1 polymer ?
#
loop_
_entity_poly.entity_id
_entity_poly.type
_entity_poly.pdbx_seq_one_letter_code
_entity_poly.pdbx_strand_id
1 'polypeptide(L)'
;MISTEQKFLRATEQPLERTLVDIVRATARRFPEAEAIDDGEVVVTYAELINEIDSTATWLYEQGIRRGDRIGVRMPSGNRELYLAILSIMAAGAAYVPVDADDPDERAEMVFGEAGIAGYFDAEGLHLAGSTARNRPRPLDSDADSDEEETEPTPPSAREIISQEPTPDDDCWIIFTSGSTGKPKGVAVTHRSAAAFVDAEARWFLANHPEGPLGPDDRVLAG
;
A
#
# COMPACT_ATOMS: atom_id res chain seq x y z
N MET A 1 -16.37 36.41 7.60
CA MET A 1 -17.08 35.72 8.71
C MET A 1 -17.47 34.36 8.17
N ILE A 2 -16.78 33.29 8.55
CA ILE A 2 -17.14 31.92 8.16
C ILE A 2 -18.39 31.56 8.97
N SER A 3 -19.48 31.25 8.26
CA SER A 3 -20.74 30.84 8.86
C SER A 3 -20.54 29.66 9.80
N THR A 4 -21.18 29.68 10.95
CA THR A 4 -21.12 28.60 11.96
C THR A 4 -21.69 27.27 11.42
N GLU A 5 -22.43 27.30 10.30
CA GLU A 5 -22.99 26.12 9.64
C GLU A 5 -21.96 25.28 8.86
N GLN A 6 -20.77 25.83 8.57
CA GLN A 6 -19.71 25.13 7.85
C GLN A 6 -18.71 24.40 8.76
N LYS A 7 -18.94 24.34 10.07
CA LYS A 7 -18.01 23.71 11.04
C LYS A 7 -17.90 22.18 10.91
N PHE A 8 -18.85 21.53 10.28
CA PHE A 8 -18.86 20.08 10.13
C PHE A 8 -19.34 19.71 8.72
N LEU A 9 -18.43 19.19 7.90
CA LEU A 9 -18.76 18.57 6.64
C LEU A 9 -19.46 17.25 6.94
N ARG A 10 -20.74 17.12 6.59
CA ARG A 10 -21.44 15.84 6.58
C ARG A 10 -21.31 15.23 5.21
N ALA A 11 -20.78 14.02 5.10
CA ALA A 11 -20.88 13.27 3.87
C ALA A 11 -22.36 12.99 3.58
N THR A 12 -22.87 13.54 2.49
CA THR A 12 -24.25 13.34 2.04
C THR A 12 -24.38 12.16 1.09
N GLU A 13 -23.26 11.64 0.60
CA GLU A 13 -23.20 10.49 -0.30
C GLU A 13 -22.43 9.35 0.37
N GLN A 14 -22.87 8.12 0.14
CA GLN A 14 -22.08 6.95 0.54
C GLN A 14 -20.76 6.94 -0.23
N PRO A 15 -19.61 6.69 0.44
CA PRO A 15 -18.35 6.52 -0.24
C PRO A 15 -18.45 5.39 -1.27
N LEU A 16 -17.78 5.54 -2.40
CA LEU A 16 -17.66 4.45 -3.36
C LEU A 16 -16.95 3.26 -2.69
N GLU A 17 -17.49 2.06 -2.89
CA GLU A 17 -16.87 0.83 -2.40
C GLU A 17 -15.69 0.44 -3.30
N ARG A 18 -14.54 1.05 -3.05
CA ARG A 18 -13.30 0.82 -3.80
C ARG A 18 -12.09 0.93 -2.89
N THR A 19 -11.00 0.34 -3.34
CA THR A 19 -9.69 0.42 -2.69
C THR A 19 -8.88 1.61 -3.23
N LEU A 20 -7.76 1.95 -2.59
CA LEU A 20 -6.80 2.90 -3.16
C LEU A 20 -6.19 2.38 -4.47
N VAL A 21 -5.96 1.07 -4.55
CA VAL A 21 -5.43 0.43 -5.76
C VAL A 21 -6.41 0.61 -6.94
N ASP A 22 -7.72 0.49 -6.69
CA ASP A 22 -8.74 0.74 -7.72
C ASP A 22 -8.70 2.17 -8.24
N ILE A 23 -8.41 3.16 -7.37
CA ILE A 23 -8.27 4.57 -7.77
C ILE A 23 -7.09 4.72 -8.72
N VAL A 24 -5.92 4.20 -8.36
CA VAL A 24 -4.70 4.28 -9.19
C VAL A 24 -4.91 3.56 -10.52
N ARG A 25 -5.46 2.34 -10.51
CA ARG A 25 -5.77 1.58 -11.72
C ARG A 25 -6.80 2.28 -12.62
N ALA A 26 -7.82 2.94 -12.02
CA ALA A 26 -8.80 3.70 -12.78
C ALA A 26 -8.17 4.94 -13.45
N THR A 27 -7.26 5.62 -12.76
CA THR A 27 -6.50 6.76 -13.29
C THR A 27 -5.61 6.31 -14.44
N ALA A 28 -4.87 5.20 -14.27
CA ALA A 28 -4.01 4.63 -15.30
C ALA A 28 -4.79 4.25 -16.57
N ARG A 29 -5.98 3.66 -16.42
CA ARG A 29 -6.84 3.36 -17.57
C ARG A 29 -7.30 4.61 -18.32
N ARG A 30 -7.50 5.71 -17.62
CA ARG A 30 -7.98 6.96 -18.21
C ARG A 30 -6.86 7.81 -18.82
N PHE A 31 -5.69 7.78 -18.20
CA PHE A 31 -4.55 8.64 -18.55
C PHE A 31 -3.23 7.83 -18.54
N PRO A 32 -3.10 6.78 -19.38
CA PRO A 32 -1.95 5.87 -19.32
C PRO A 32 -0.61 6.56 -19.56
N GLU A 33 -0.59 7.56 -20.45
CA GLU A 33 0.64 8.28 -20.84
C GLU A 33 0.93 9.51 -19.95
N ALA A 34 0.03 9.85 -19.01
CA ALA A 34 0.30 10.94 -18.08
C ALA A 34 1.38 10.53 -17.07
N GLU A 35 2.16 11.51 -16.66
CA GLU A 35 3.19 11.33 -15.64
C GLU A 35 2.55 11.03 -14.29
N ALA A 36 2.94 9.92 -13.68
CA ALA A 36 2.43 9.47 -12.38
C ALA A 36 3.38 9.83 -11.24
N ILE A 37 4.67 9.63 -11.45
CA ILE A 37 5.74 9.94 -10.49
C ILE A 37 6.89 10.60 -11.25
N ASP A 38 7.40 11.70 -10.69
CA ASP A 38 8.62 12.38 -11.13
C ASP A 38 9.45 12.64 -9.86
N ASP A 39 10.57 11.93 -9.71
CA ASP A 39 11.49 12.07 -8.58
C ASP A 39 12.69 13.00 -8.91
N GLY A 40 12.67 13.63 -10.08
CA GLY A 40 13.72 14.51 -10.58
C GLY A 40 14.84 13.79 -11.34
N GLU A 41 14.92 12.47 -11.27
CA GLU A 41 15.85 11.63 -12.03
C GLU A 41 15.12 10.81 -13.08
N VAL A 42 13.98 10.27 -12.71
CA VAL A 42 13.15 9.40 -13.56
C VAL A 42 11.69 9.87 -13.52
N VAL A 43 11.07 9.92 -14.68
CA VAL A 43 9.63 10.16 -14.83
C VAL A 43 8.97 8.85 -15.22
N VAL A 44 7.97 8.44 -14.46
CA VAL A 44 7.20 7.20 -14.66
C VAL A 44 5.76 7.56 -15.03
N THR A 45 5.27 7.04 -16.14
CA THR A 45 3.87 7.18 -16.57
C THR A 45 2.94 6.28 -15.74
N TYR A 46 1.65 6.55 -15.77
CA TYR A 46 0.67 5.66 -15.11
C TYR A 46 0.67 4.25 -15.69
N ALA A 47 0.91 4.08 -16.99
CA ALA A 47 1.00 2.74 -17.61
C ALA A 47 2.21 1.95 -17.08
N GLU A 48 3.37 2.60 -16.99
CA GLU A 48 4.58 1.99 -16.43
C GLU A 48 4.39 1.68 -14.95
N LEU A 49 3.86 2.63 -14.16
CA LEU A 49 3.61 2.46 -12.74
C LEU A 49 2.73 1.24 -12.45
N ILE A 50 1.62 1.06 -13.17
CA ILE A 50 0.74 -0.10 -12.97
C ILE A 50 1.44 -1.41 -13.32
N ASN A 51 2.22 -1.44 -14.40
CA ASN A 51 2.99 -2.63 -14.77
C ASN A 51 4.01 -3.00 -13.67
N GLU A 52 4.70 -2.01 -13.09
CA GLU A 52 5.65 -2.24 -12.01
C GLU A 52 4.95 -2.69 -10.71
N ILE A 53 3.81 -2.06 -10.37
CA ILE A 53 3.00 -2.45 -9.20
C ILE A 53 2.52 -3.89 -9.32
N ASP A 54 1.93 -4.27 -10.45
CA ASP A 54 1.36 -5.62 -10.64
C ASP A 54 2.46 -6.70 -10.68
N SER A 55 3.61 -6.38 -11.29
CA SER A 55 4.78 -7.26 -11.28
C SER A 55 5.34 -7.45 -9.87
N THR A 56 5.50 -6.36 -9.11
CA THR A 56 6.01 -6.41 -7.74
C THR A 56 5.03 -7.09 -6.79
N ALA A 57 3.71 -6.87 -6.93
CA ALA A 57 2.69 -7.55 -6.15
C ALA A 57 2.69 -9.07 -6.40
N THR A 58 2.87 -9.48 -7.67
CA THR A 58 3.03 -10.90 -8.03
C THR A 58 4.28 -11.48 -7.38
N TRP A 59 5.41 -10.79 -7.47
CA TRP A 59 6.65 -11.21 -6.83
C TRP A 59 6.52 -11.30 -5.30
N LEU A 60 5.83 -10.36 -4.65
CA LEU A 60 5.54 -10.44 -3.21
C LEU A 60 4.74 -11.70 -2.86
N TYR A 61 3.77 -12.06 -3.70
CA TYR A 61 3.04 -13.33 -3.53
C TYR A 61 3.97 -14.54 -3.62
N GLU A 62 4.90 -14.56 -4.56
CA GLU A 62 5.93 -15.62 -4.71
C GLU A 62 6.84 -15.69 -3.49
N GLN A 63 7.15 -14.55 -2.85
CA GLN A 63 7.89 -14.49 -1.59
C GLN A 63 7.06 -14.93 -0.36
N GLY A 64 5.83 -15.35 -0.54
CA GLY A 64 4.97 -15.86 0.53
C GLY A 64 4.10 -14.79 1.20
N ILE A 65 4.12 -13.55 0.74
CA ILE A 65 3.24 -12.49 1.24
C ILE A 65 1.80 -12.78 0.79
N ARG A 66 0.86 -12.55 1.69
CA ARG A 66 -0.56 -12.84 1.46
C ARG A 66 -1.41 -11.67 1.91
N ARG A 67 -2.64 -11.63 1.37
CA ARG A 67 -3.67 -10.67 1.80
C ARG A 67 -3.82 -10.70 3.32
N GLY A 68 -3.83 -9.51 3.93
CA GLY A 68 -3.90 -9.32 5.37
C GLY A 68 -2.55 -9.38 6.09
N ASP A 69 -1.44 -9.65 5.38
CA ASP A 69 -0.10 -9.49 5.96
C ASP A 69 0.24 -8.02 6.17
N ARG A 70 1.27 -7.76 6.97
CA ARG A 70 1.80 -6.43 7.23
C ARG A 70 3.25 -6.37 6.80
N ILE A 71 3.59 -5.35 6.04
CA ILE A 71 4.95 -5.15 5.52
C ILE A 71 5.47 -3.81 6.01
N GLY A 72 6.60 -3.83 6.70
CA GLY A 72 7.30 -2.62 7.11
C GLY A 72 7.84 -1.87 5.89
N VAL A 73 7.88 -0.54 5.97
CA VAL A 73 8.52 0.31 4.96
C VAL A 73 9.41 1.30 5.69
N ARG A 74 10.73 1.23 5.44
CA ARG A 74 11.75 2.13 5.98
C ARG A 74 12.65 2.61 4.87
N MET A 75 12.12 3.47 4.02
CA MET A 75 12.79 3.98 2.83
C MET A 75 12.84 5.50 2.86
N PRO A 76 13.87 6.13 2.28
CA PRO A 76 13.95 7.59 2.17
C PRO A 76 12.73 8.13 1.42
N SER A 77 12.21 9.28 1.86
CA SER A 77 11.15 9.99 1.16
C SER A 77 11.68 10.65 -0.13
N GLY A 78 10.78 10.95 -1.06
CA GLY A 78 11.09 11.73 -2.26
C GLY A 78 11.61 10.93 -3.45
N ASN A 79 11.74 9.62 -3.34
CA ASN A 79 12.11 8.75 -4.47
C ASN A 79 10.94 7.87 -4.92
N ARG A 80 10.97 7.41 -6.16
CA ARG A 80 9.90 6.59 -6.77
C ARG A 80 9.77 5.22 -6.10
N GLU A 81 10.86 4.65 -5.59
CA GLU A 81 10.91 3.32 -5.01
C GLU A 81 10.03 3.23 -3.77
N LEU A 82 9.94 4.29 -2.97
CA LEU A 82 9.04 4.36 -1.82
C LEU A 82 7.57 4.21 -2.24
N TYR A 83 7.16 4.97 -3.26
CA TYR A 83 5.77 4.94 -3.75
C TYR A 83 5.45 3.60 -4.40
N LEU A 84 6.40 3.06 -5.17
CA LEU A 84 6.26 1.75 -5.78
C LEU A 84 6.10 0.65 -4.72
N ALA A 85 6.94 0.64 -3.68
CA ALA A 85 6.85 -0.31 -2.58
C ALA A 85 5.48 -0.23 -1.88
N ILE A 86 5.04 0.98 -1.50
CA ILE A 86 3.75 1.20 -0.83
C ILE A 86 2.58 0.70 -1.69
N LEU A 87 2.53 1.10 -2.96
CA LEU A 87 1.45 0.73 -3.87
C LEU A 87 1.44 -0.77 -4.16
N SER A 88 2.61 -1.39 -4.31
CA SER A 88 2.74 -2.83 -4.55
C SER A 88 2.33 -3.67 -3.33
N ILE A 89 2.68 -3.22 -2.11
CA ILE A 89 2.23 -3.86 -0.87
C ILE A 89 0.70 -3.85 -0.81
N MET A 90 0.09 -2.71 -1.08
CA MET A 90 -1.38 -2.60 -1.11
C MET A 90 -2.00 -3.45 -2.22
N ALA A 91 -1.39 -3.50 -3.42
CA ALA A 91 -1.87 -4.32 -4.52
C ALA A 91 -1.76 -5.83 -4.24
N ALA A 92 -0.78 -6.24 -3.43
CA ALA A 92 -0.67 -7.61 -2.93
C ALA A 92 -1.69 -7.95 -1.82
N GLY A 93 -2.56 -7.00 -1.44
CA GLY A 93 -3.56 -7.17 -0.38
C GLY A 93 -2.98 -7.07 1.03
N ALA A 94 -1.77 -6.58 1.18
CA ALA A 94 -1.10 -6.38 2.47
C ALA A 94 -1.20 -4.92 2.93
N ALA A 95 -1.07 -4.69 4.23
CA ALA A 95 -0.99 -3.35 4.80
C ALA A 95 0.47 -2.91 4.96
N TYR A 96 0.80 -1.67 4.61
CA TYR A 96 2.13 -1.16 4.89
C TYR A 96 2.22 -0.51 6.28
N VAL A 97 3.40 -0.62 6.90
CA VAL A 97 3.71 -0.05 8.23
C VAL A 97 4.93 0.86 8.07
N PRO A 98 4.74 2.18 7.98
CA PRO A 98 5.85 3.09 7.74
C PRO A 98 6.64 3.38 9.02
N VAL A 99 7.96 3.46 8.86
CA VAL A 99 8.92 4.03 9.82
C VAL A 99 9.84 4.93 9.03
N ASP A 100 10.14 6.11 9.58
CA ASP A 100 11.05 7.04 8.93
C ASP A 100 12.45 6.41 8.76
N ALA A 101 13.07 6.61 7.60
CA ALA A 101 14.41 6.09 7.33
C ALA A 101 15.45 6.66 8.32
N ASP A 102 15.25 7.89 8.77
CA ASP A 102 16.14 8.60 9.71
C ASP A 102 15.82 8.29 11.18
N ASP A 103 14.72 7.57 11.48
CA ASP A 103 14.44 7.12 12.84
C ASP A 103 15.50 6.12 13.33
N PRO A 104 15.82 6.09 14.63
CA PRO A 104 16.71 5.10 15.22
C PRO A 104 16.25 3.65 14.98
N ASP A 105 17.20 2.72 14.84
CA ASP A 105 16.90 1.30 14.60
C ASP A 105 15.99 0.70 15.67
N GLU A 106 16.19 1.08 16.94
CA GLU A 106 15.37 0.62 18.07
C GLU A 106 13.89 1.00 17.89
N ARG A 107 13.61 2.14 17.22
CA ARG A 107 12.23 2.54 16.93
C ARG A 107 11.64 1.67 15.84
N ALA A 108 12.39 1.37 14.78
CA ALA A 108 11.95 0.48 13.72
C ALA A 108 11.68 -0.93 14.27
N GLU A 109 12.60 -1.48 15.05
CA GLU A 109 12.43 -2.80 15.70
C GLU A 109 11.18 -2.84 16.59
N MET A 110 10.94 -1.79 17.37
CA MET A 110 9.77 -1.71 18.24
C MET A 110 8.47 -1.65 17.44
N VAL A 111 8.39 -0.78 16.42
CA VAL A 111 7.19 -0.61 15.57
C VAL A 111 6.91 -1.89 14.80
N PHE A 112 7.92 -2.46 14.16
CA PHE A 112 7.79 -3.67 13.36
C PHE A 112 7.46 -4.89 14.22
N GLY A 113 8.03 -4.98 15.42
CA GLY A 113 7.71 -6.02 16.40
C GLY A 113 6.27 -5.93 16.88
N GLU A 114 5.79 -4.75 17.28
CA GLU A 114 4.39 -4.55 17.71
C GLU A 114 3.40 -4.75 16.54
N ALA A 115 3.78 -4.38 15.32
CA ALA A 115 2.97 -4.62 14.13
C ALA A 115 2.91 -6.10 13.73
N GLY A 116 3.90 -6.92 14.10
CA GLY A 116 4.00 -8.32 13.69
C GLY A 116 4.13 -8.45 12.18
N ILE A 117 5.08 -7.72 11.58
CA ILE A 117 5.29 -7.67 10.14
C ILE A 117 5.78 -9.03 9.58
N ALA A 118 5.39 -9.34 8.34
CA ALA A 118 5.87 -10.51 7.61
C ALA A 118 7.24 -10.26 6.94
N GLY A 119 7.61 -9.00 6.77
CA GLY A 119 8.87 -8.53 6.20
C GLY A 119 8.88 -7.01 6.14
N TYR A 120 9.96 -6.42 5.67
CA TYR A 120 10.02 -4.97 5.46
C TYR A 120 10.86 -4.62 4.23
N PHE A 121 10.56 -3.47 3.63
CA PHE A 121 11.36 -2.83 2.59
C PHE A 121 12.25 -1.75 3.19
N ASP A 122 13.50 -1.72 2.73
CA ASP A 122 14.44 -0.62 2.91
C ASP A 122 15.12 -0.29 1.57
N ALA A 123 16.21 0.50 1.60
CA ALA A 123 16.97 0.86 0.40
C ALA A 123 17.66 -0.34 -0.29
N GLU A 124 17.85 -1.46 0.40
CA GLU A 124 18.47 -2.69 -0.12
C GLU A 124 17.44 -3.65 -0.73
N GLY A 125 16.16 -3.47 -0.43
CA GLY A 125 15.05 -4.29 -0.95
C GLY A 125 14.17 -4.91 0.13
N LEU A 126 13.56 -6.06 -0.17
CA LEU A 126 12.68 -6.78 0.74
C LEU A 126 13.45 -7.73 1.67
N HIS A 127 13.25 -7.57 2.96
CA HIS A 127 13.72 -8.46 4.01
C HIS A 127 12.55 -9.22 4.62
N LEU A 128 12.53 -10.53 4.49
CA LEU A 128 11.49 -11.38 5.08
C LEU A 128 11.76 -11.67 6.54
N ALA A 129 10.76 -11.59 7.39
CA ALA A 129 10.85 -12.04 8.78
C ALA A 129 10.99 -13.57 8.79
N GLY A 130 12.01 -14.09 9.48
CA GLY A 130 12.52 -15.46 9.39
C GLY A 130 11.56 -16.62 9.72
N SER A 131 10.26 -16.40 9.79
CA SER A 131 9.23 -17.40 10.08
C SER A 131 8.14 -17.51 9.01
N THR A 132 8.00 -16.55 8.10
CA THR A 132 6.86 -16.51 7.17
C THR A 132 6.95 -17.53 6.04
N ALA A 133 8.16 -17.91 5.63
CA ALA A 133 8.36 -18.87 4.54
C ALA A 133 8.09 -20.33 4.93
N ARG A 134 7.98 -20.67 6.21
CA ARG A 134 7.97 -22.09 6.67
C ARG A 134 6.79 -22.52 7.52
N ASN A 135 5.85 -21.65 7.89
CA ASN A 135 4.86 -22.01 8.92
C ASN A 135 3.42 -21.56 8.60
N ARG A 136 3.05 -21.47 7.32
CA ARG A 136 1.62 -21.41 6.94
C ARG A 136 1.09 -22.83 6.79
N PRO A 137 -0.12 -23.11 7.35
CA PRO A 137 -0.78 -24.38 7.10
C PRO A 137 -1.00 -24.52 5.59
N ARG A 138 -0.47 -25.61 5.03
CA ARG A 138 -0.83 -26.04 3.69
C ARG A 138 -2.35 -26.24 3.65
N PRO A 139 -3.06 -25.85 2.58
CA PRO A 139 -4.49 -26.15 2.47
C PRO A 139 -4.73 -27.64 2.68
N LEU A 140 -5.71 -27.96 3.52
CA LEU A 140 -6.03 -29.33 3.98
C LEU A 140 -6.73 -30.21 2.91
N ASP A 141 -6.29 -30.17 1.65
CA ASP A 141 -6.80 -31.06 0.62
C ASP A 141 -5.65 -31.51 -0.30
N SER A 142 -4.78 -32.35 0.25
CA SER A 142 -4.04 -33.32 -0.58
C SER A 142 -3.42 -34.39 0.31
N ASP A 143 -4.13 -35.50 0.48
CA ASP A 143 -3.52 -36.79 0.75
C ASP A 143 -2.66 -37.14 -0.45
N ALA A 144 -1.34 -36.99 -0.31
CA ALA A 144 -0.37 -37.61 -1.20
C ALA A 144 1.00 -37.66 -0.47
N ASP A 145 1.29 -38.82 0.06
CA ASP A 145 2.68 -39.29 0.20
C ASP A 145 3.35 -39.23 -1.18
N SER A 146 4.35 -38.39 -1.33
CA SER A 146 5.28 -38.53 -2.44
C SER A 146 6.57 -37.76 -2.16
N ASP A 147 7.66 -38.46 -2.34
CA ASP A 147 9.05 -38.10 -2.30
C ASP A 147 9.34 -36.66 -2.74
N GLU A 148 10.10 -35.93 -1.91
CA GLU A 148 10.52 -34.54 -2.12
C GLU A 148 11.50 -34.48 -3.32
N GLU A 149 10.97 -34.36 -4.53
CA GLU A 149 11.68 -33.70 -5.64
C GLU A 149 11.51 -32.19 -5.45
N GLU A 150 12.63 -31.46 -5.38
CA GLU A 150 12.65 -30.00 -5.46
C GLU A 150 12.06 -29.57 -6.83
N THR A 151 10.75 -29.42 -6.87
CA THR A 151 10.07 -28.83 -8.01
C THR A 151 10.23 -27.31 -7.95
N GLU A 152 10.74 -26.73 -9.04
CA GLU A 152 10.73 -25.28 -9.22
C GLU A 152 9.33 -24.73 -8.91
N PRO A 153 9.20 -23.58 -8.20
CA PRO A 153 7.92 -23.03 -7.83
C PRO A 153 7.09 -22.75 -9.09
N THR A 154 5.96 -23.42 -9.20
CA THR A 154 5.01 -23.16 -10.29
C THR A 154 4.49 -21.73 -10.12
N PRO A 155 4.51 -20.88 -11.14
CA PRO A 155 3.99 -19.53 -11.04
C PRO A 155 2.51 -19.55 -10.61
N PRO A 156 2.10 -18.60 -9.74
CA PRO A 156 0.74 -18.58 -9.20
C PRO A 156 -0.29 -18.50 -10.32
N SER A 157 -1.38 -19.22 -10.17
CA SER A 157 -2.48 -19.15 -11.13
C SER A 157 -3.17 -17.78 -11.06
N ALA A 158 -3.76 -17.35 -12.18
CA ALA A 158 -4.52 -16.09 -12.23
C ALA A 158 -5.60 -16.02 -11.13
N ARG A 159 -6.20 -17.18 -10.76
CA ARG A 159 -7.20 -17.27 -9.70
C ARG A 159 -6.61 -17.01 -8.32
N GLU A 160 -5.40 -17.47 -8.05
CA GLU A 160 -4.69 -17.24 -6.80
C GLU A 160 -4.30 -15.78 -6.66
N ILE A 161 -3.81 -15.16 -7.73
CA ILE A 161 -3.48 -13.72 -7.76
C ILE A 161 -4.74 -12.89 -7.48
N ILE A 162 -5.86 -13.15 -8.16
CA ILE A 162 -7.13 -12.44 -7.94
C ILE A 162 -7.63 -12.60 -6.50
N SER A 163 -7.41 -13.76 -5.87
CA SER A 163 -7.80 -13.98 -4.47
C SER A 163 -6.99 -13.15 -3.46
N GLN A 164 -5.87 -12.58 -3.88
CA GLN A 164 -5.00 -11.72 -3.05
C GLN A 164 -5.32 -10.22 -3.20
N GLU A 165 -6.13 -9.83 -4.19
CA GLU A 165 -6.50 -8.42 -4.34
C GLU A 165 -7.16 -7.87 -3.07
N PRO A 166 -6.84 -6.63 -2.68
CA PRO A 166 -7.43 -6.01 -1.49
C PRO A 166 -8.92 -5.77 -1.68
N THR A 167 -9.65 -5.82 -0.58
CA THR A 167 -11.04 -5.34 -0.53
C THR A 167 -11.13 -4.03 0.24
N PRO A 168 -12.24 -3.29 0.13
CA PRO A 168 -12.44 -2.05 0.89
C PRO A 168 -12.28 -2.19 2.40
N ASP A 169 -12.55 -3.36 2.96
CA ASP A 169 -12.49 -3.59 4.41
C ASP A 169 -11.11 -4.08 4.91
N ASP A 170 -10.17 -4.35 4.00
CA ASP A 170 -8.80 -4.68 4.38
C ASP A 170 -8.05 -3.43 4.82
N ASP A 171 -7.11 -3.62 5.77
CA ASP A 171 -6.19 -2.56 6.18
C ASP A 171 -5.24 -2.21 5.03
N CYS A 172 -5.08 -0.93 4.74
CA CYS A 172 -4.12 -0.45 3.75
C CYS A 172 -2.84 0.08 4.38
N TRP A 173 -2.91 0.65 5.59
CA TRP A 173 -1.72 1.01 6.38
C TRP A 173 -1.98 0.97 7.87
N ILE A 174 -0.88 0.89 8.64
CA ILE A 174 -0.90 0.99 10.10
C ILE A 174 0.15 2.01 10.53
N ILE A 175 -0.29 3.15 11.05
CA ILE A 175 0.61 4.21 11.53
C ILE A 175 0.73 4.12 13.05
N PHE A 176 1.95 4.12 13.55
CA PHE A 176 2.24 4.09 14.98
C PHE A 176 2.47 5.50 15.53
N THR A 177 1.72 5.83 16.56
CA THR A 177 1.86 7.08 17.30
C THR A 177 2.48 6.85 18.67
N SER A 178 3.16 7.87 19.24
CA SER A 178 3.67 7.83 20.59
C SER A 178 2.50 7.71 21.58
N GLY A 179 2.37 6.56 22.23
CA GLY A 179 1.34 6.35 23.26
C GLY A 179 1.68 7.06 24.56
N SER A 180 0.65 7.56 25.27
CA SER A 180 0.78 8.17 26.60
C SER A 180 1.39 7.24 27.66
N THR A 181 1.46 5.94 27.40
CA THR A 181 2.02 4.88 28.24
C THR A 181 3.46 4.49 27.87
N GLY A 182 4.10 5.22 26.96
CA GLY A 182 5.46 4.94 26.47
C GLY A 182 5.56 3.84 25.40
N LYS A 183 4.51 3.05 25.17
CA LYS A 183 4.47 2.09 24.06
C LYS A 183 3.76 2.71 22.87
N PRO A 184 4.31 2.54 21.64
CA PRO A 184 3.63 2.97 20.43
C PRO A 184 2.27 2.28 20.28
N LYS A 185 1.30 3.02 19.74
CA LYS A 185 -0.02 2.47 19.41
C LYS A 185 -0.23 2.55 17.92
N GLY A 186 -0.52 1.40 17.29
CA GLY A 186 -0.85 1.32 15.87
C GLY A 186 -2.30 1.73 15.63
N VAL A 187 -2.51 2.58 14.64
CA VAL A 187 -3.83 2.94 14.10
C VAL A 187 -3.92 2.36 12.70
N ALA A 188 -4.77 1.36 12.53
CA ALA A 188 -5.06 0.75 11.24
C ALA A 188 -6.10 1.58 10.49
N VAL A 189 -5.87 1.79 9.21
CA VAL A 189 -6.77 2.49 8.29
C VAL A 189 -7.12 1.54 7.14
N THR A 190 -8.41 1.33 6.92
CA THR A 190 -8.88 0.48 5.83
C THR A 190 -8.83 1.19 4.47
N HIS A 191 -8.80 0.42 3.39
CA HIS A 191 -8.92 0.96 2.03
C HIS A 191 -10.18 1.79 1.86
N ARG A 192 -11.31 1.40 2.45
CA ARG A 192 -12.57 2.16 2.44
C ARG A 192 -12.39 3.56 3.01
N SER A 193 -11.78 3.65 4.19
CA SER A 193 -11.56 4.95 4.85
C SER A 193 -10.59 5.83 4.07
N ALA A 194 -9.51 5.24 3.56
CA ALA A 194 -8.50 5.93 2.76
C ALA A 194 -9.08 6.43 1.43
N ALA A 195 -9.82 5.59 0.69
CA ALA A 195 -10.45 5.98 -0.56
C ALA A 195 -11.49 7.09 -0.35
N ALA A 196 -12.29 7.03 0.74
CA ALA A 196 -13.23 8.09 1.08
C ALA A 196 -12.52 9.42 1.38
N PHE A 197 -11.35 9.37 2.02
CA PHE A 197 -10.53 10.57 2.25
C PHE A 197 -10.02 11.17 0.94
N VAL A 198 -9.45 10.35 0.05
CA VAL A 198 -8.98 10.80 -1.28
C VAL A 198 -10.11 11.39 -2.10
N ASP A 199 -11.31 10.79 -2.07
CA ASP A 199 -12.50 11.31 -2.75
C ASP A 199 -12.92 12.69 -2.18
N ALA A 200 -12.84 12.84 -0.86
CA ALA A 200 -13.16 14.12 -0.23
C ALA A 200 -12.12 15.19 -0.59
N GLU A 201 -10.82 14.85 -0.57
CA GLU A 201 -9.77 15.77 -1.02
C GLU A 201 -9.95 16.19 -2.47
N ALA A 202 -10.19 15.25 -3.38
CA ALA A 202 -10.41 15.55 -4.78
C ALA A 202 -11.59 16.52 -4.99
N ARG A 203 -12.68 16.33 -4.25
CA ARG A 203 -13.88 17.19 -4.37
C ARG A 203 -13.71 18.58 -3.74
N TRP A 204 -13.03 18.68 -2.60
CA TRP A 204 -13.04 19.89 -1.79
C TRP A 204 -11.75 20.70 -1.90
N PHE A 205 -10.59 20.07 -2.00
CA PHE A 205 -9.31 20.75 -2.09
C PHE A 205 -8.85 20.88 -3.53
N LEU A 206 -8.75 19.79 -4.28
CA LEU A 206 -8.19 19.82 -5.62
C LEU A 206 -9.13 20.50 -6.64
N ALA A 207 -10.44 20.30 -6.50
CA ALA A 207 -11.42 20.95 -7.38
C ALA A 207 -11.58 22.45 -7.11
N ASN A 208 -11.23 22.94 -5.92
CA ASN A 208 -11.39 24.34 -5.51
C ASN A 208 -10.04 25.04 -5.27
N HIS A 209 -8.97 24.56 -5.87
CA HIS A 209 -7.65 25.20 -5.75
C HIS A 209 -7.74 26.68 -6.24
N PRO A 210 -7.07 27.66 -5.58
CA PRO A 210 -7.15 29.08 -5.93
C PRO A 210 -6.77 29.40 -7.38
N GLU A 211 -5.91 28.60 -7.99
CA GLU A 211 -5.46 28.75 -9.39
C GLU A 211 -6.28 27.95 -10.38
N GLY A 212 -7.35 27.30 -9.94
CA GLY A 212 -8.22 26.44 -10.72
C GLY A 212 -8.17 24.98 -10.27
N PRO A 213 -9.11 24.14 -10.71
CA PRO A 213 -9.10 22.72 -10.38
C PRO A 213 -7.85 22.03 -10.94
N LEU A 214 -7.20 21.20 -10.12
CA LEU A 214 -6.06 20.42 -10.56
C LEU A 214 -6.48 19.38 -11.60
N GLY A 215 -5.66 19.22 -12.61
CA GLY A 215 -5.86 18.34 -13.77
C GLY A 215 -4.65 17.44 -14.05
N PRO A 216 -4.67 16.71 -15.18
CA PRO A 216 -3.62 15.75 -15.52
C PRO A 216 -2.25 16.38 -15.84
N ASP A 217 -2.20 17.70 -16.05
CA ASP A 217 -0.95 18.43 -16.32
C ASP A 217 -0.35 19.06 -15.05
N ASP A 218 -1.06 18.98 -13.93
CA ASP A 218 -0.59 19.52 -12.65
C ASP A 218 0.30 18.51 -11.90
N ARG A 219 1.22 19.07 -11.12
CA ARG A 219 2.16 18.29 -10.30
C ARG A 219 2.00 18.65 -8.83
N VAL A 220 1.97 17.63 -7.98
CA VAL A 220 1.93 17.79 -6.54
C VAL A 220 3.28 17.35 -5.98
N LEU A 221 3.97 18.25 -5.27
CA LEU A 221 5.20 17.90 -4.58
C LEU A 221 4.85 17.11 -3.32
N ALA A 222 5.36 15.89 -3.22
CA ALA A 222 5.32 15.08 -2.03
C ALA A 222 6.68 15.19 -1.32
N GLY A 223 6.72 15.87 -0.18
CA GLY A 223 7.92 16.05 0.64
C GLY A 223 8.00 15.06 1.78
#